data_9ec36670c064dec8e6c32e9e58185592
#
_entry.id   9ec36670c064dec8e6c32e9e58185592
#
_cell.length_a   1.000
_cell.length_b   1.000
_cell.length_c   1.000
_cell.angle_alpha   90.00
_cell.angle_beta   90.00
_cell.angle_gamma   90.00
#
_symmetry.space_group_name_H-M   'P 1'
#
loop_
_entity.id
_entity.type
_entity.pdbx_description
1 polymer ?
#
loop_
_entity_poly.entity_id
_entity_poly.type
_entity_poly.pdbx_seq_one_letter_code
_entity_poly.pdbx_strand_id
1 'polypeptide(L)'
;QLFNPRRFYGHDRLEDNNFLSLGLSYSLFDTIGLERLRASIGQSYFFDDRKVTLNNSKNDPFNTEKQTGPVISLASQLSENFSVNLNSMWMSNGDNAQRDFQVYYTGNKGNLYNLGYFNRGQLPDRQEHYDQVTASFIQPIRDNWRLMGHVQYDMDNSVAREYLLGVNYESCSE
;
A
#
# COMPACT_ATOMS: atom_id res chain seq x y z
N GLN A 1 3.31 -2.25 8.63
CA GLN A 1 3.80 -1.27 9.64
C GLN A 1 3.28 -1.57 11.05
N LEU A 2 2.34 -2.52 11.24
CA LEU A 2 1.73 -2.83 12.53
C LEU A 2 2.76 -3.26 13.60
N PHE A 3 3.86 -3.88 13.16
CA PHE A 3 4.93 -4.37 14.03
C PHE A 3 6.17 -3.46 14.06
N ASN A 4 6.10 -2.27 13.44
CA ASN A 4 7.17 -1.29 13.57
C ASN A 4 6.96 -0.49 14.86
N PRO A 5 7.88 -0.56 15.84
CA PRO A 5 7.75 0.13 17.12
C PRO A 5 7.86 1.66 16.97
N ARG A 6 8.31 2.16 15.82
CA ARG A 6 8.53 3.60 15.62
C ARG A 6 7.40 4.19 14.77
N ARG A 7 6.66 5.13 15.34
CA ARG A 7 5.59 5.90 14.70
C ARG A 7 6.11 7.17 14.01
N PHE A 8 7.22 7.74 14.53
CA PHE A 8 7.87 8.92 13.99
C PHE A 8 9.26 8.59 13.47
N TYR A 9 9.64 9.19 12.35
CA TYR A 9 10.99 9.12 11.80
C TYR A 9 11.69 10.45 12.15
N GLY A 10 12.67 10.41 13.03
CA GLY A 10 13.43 11.56 13.49
C GLY A 10 13.93 11.38 14.92
N HIS A 11 14.78 12.28 15.40
CA HIS A 11 15.35 12.24 16.74
C HIS A 11 14.69 13.24 17.71
N ASP A 12 13.65 13.94 17.28
CA ASP A 12 13.08 15.08 18.00
C ASP A 12 11.93 14.73 18.95
N ARG A 13 11.41 13.49 18.90
CA ARG A 13 10.33 13.05 19.80
C ARG A 13 10.51 11.62 20.27
N LEU A 14 10.42 11.42 21.58
CA LEU A 14 10.26 10.11 22.21
C LEU A 14 8.78 9.73 22.18
N GLU A 15 8.49 8.51 21.77
CA GLU A 15 7.15 7.97 21.74
C GLU A 15 6.74 7.43 23.12
N ASP A 16 5.48 7.63 23.49
CA ASP A 16 4.83 6.92 24.58
C ASP A 16 4.39 5.52 24.07
N ASN A 17 5.28 4.54 24.25
CA ASN A 17 5.14 3.21 23.65
C ASN A 17 4.70 2.14 24.67
N ASN A 18 3.49 2.27 25.21
CA ASN A 18 2.90 1.22 26.02
C ASN A 18 1.73 0.58 25.27
N PHE A 19 2.03 -0.39 24.38
CA PHE A 19 1.03 -1.04 23.55
C PHE A 19 1.33 -2.53 23.33
N LEU A 20 0.29 -3.29 23.00
CA LEU A 20 0.35 -4.67 22.56
C LEU A 20 -0.16 -4.76 21.11
N SER A 21 0.65 -5.29 20.21
CA SER A 21 0.22 -5.63 18.85
C SER A 21 0.01 -7.15 18.73
N LEU A 22 -1.17 -7.52 18.28
CA LEU A 22 -1.51 -8.90 17.98
C LEU A 22 -1.70 -9.05 16.48
N GLY A 23 -1.21 -10.13 15.92
CA GLY A 23 -1.36 -10.43 14.50
C GLY A 23 -1.30 -11.91 14.21
N LEU A 24 -2.02 -12.31 13.17
CA LEU A 24 -2.01 -13.64 12.61
C LEU A 24 -1.59 -13.53 11.14
N SER A 25 -0.70 -14.42 10.72
CA SER A 25 -0.27 -14.54 9.33
C SER A 25 -0.36 -15.99 8.89
N TYR A 26 -0.85 -16.17 7.67
CA TYR A 26 -0.95 -17.47 7.00
C TYR A 26 -0.25 -17.38 5.66
N SER A 27 0.58 -18.38 5.34
CA SER A 27 1.26 -18.48 4.05
C SER A 27 1.04 -19.86 3.45
N LEU A 28 0.71 -19.88 2.16
CA LEU A 28 0.58 -21.09 1.37
C LEU A 28 1.71 -21.16 0.36
N PHE A 29 2.43 -22.29 0.36
CA PHE A 29 3.53 -22.56 -0.56
C PHE A 29 3.13 -23.67 -1.52
N ASP A 30 3.63 -23.62 -2.73
CA ASP A 30 3.49 -24.73 -3.69
C ASP A 30 4.54 -25.84 -3.43
N THR A 31 4.50 -26.87 -4.26
CA THR A 31 5.38 -28.04 -4.15
C THR A 31 6.86 -27.73 -4.36
N ILE A 32 7.19 -26.61 -4.97
CA ILE A 32 8.58 -26.17 -5.21
C ILE A 32 9.03 -25.11 -4.19
N GLY A 33 8.18 -24.81 -3.18
CA GLY A 33 8.49 -23.85 -2.11
C GLY A 33 8.23 -22.38 -2.46
N LEU A 34 7.57 -22.08 -3.58
CA LEU A 34 7.18 -20.72 -3.92
C LEU A 34 5.91 -20.33 -3.15
N GLU A 35 5.94 -19.18 -2.48
CA GLU A 35 4.78 -18.64 -1.77
C GLU A 35 3.71 -18.19 -2.77
N ARG A 36 2.54 -18.84 -2.72
CA ARG A 36 1.39 -18.57 -3.60
C ARG A 36 0.38 -17.64 -2.97
N LEU A 37 0.29 -17.65 -1.66
CA LEU A 37 -0.64 -16.81 -0.90
C LEU A 37 -0.02 -16.43 0.43
N ARG A 38 -0.13 -15.17 0.79
CA ARG A 38 0.11 -14.67 2.15
C ARG A 38 -1.09 -13.82 2.55
N ALA A 39 -1.71 -14.19 3.67
CA ALA A 39 -2.77 -13.41 4.28
C ALA A 39 -2.36 -13.05 5.70
N SER A 40 -2.58 -11.81 6.11
CA SER A 40 -2.33 -11.38 7.49
C SER A 40 -3.40 -10.43 7.97
N ILE A 41 -3.68 -10.52 9.27
CA ILE A 41 -4.55 -9.61 9.99
C ILE A 41 -3.89 -9.25 11.32
N GLY A 42 -4.02 -8.00 11.74
CA GLY A 42 -3.48 -7.56 13.02
C GLY A 42 -4.13 -6.30 13.53
N GLN A 43 -3.93 -6.05 14.84
CA GLN A 43 -4.47 -4.91 15.55
C GLN A 43 -3.55 -4.55 16.72
N SER A 44 -3.50 -3.27 17.09
CA SER A 44 -2.73 -2.79 18.24
C SER A 44 -3.65 -2.20 19.30
N TYR A 45 -3.33 -2.49 20.55
CA TYR A 45 -4.02 -1.99 21.75
C TYR A 45 -3.03 -1.15 22.56
N PHE A 46 -3.41 0.07 22.92
CA PHE A 46 -2.64 0.98 23.75
C PHE A 46 -3.14 0.94 25.19
N PHE A 47 -2.25 0.71 26.14
CA PHE A 47 -2.61 0.62 27.56
C PHE A 47 -2.82 2.01 28.19
N ASP A 48 -2.11 3.01 27.66
CA ASP A 48 -2.18 4.39 28.14
C ASP A 48 -2.72 5.31 27.04
N ASP A 49 -3.27 6.45 27.48
CA ASP A 49 -3.68 7.50 26.55
C ASP A 49 -2.43 8.10 25.87
N ARG A 50 -2.45 8.10 24.55
CA ARG A 50 -1.35 8.61 23.74
C ARG A 50 -1.29 10.14 23.86
N LYS A 51 -0.20 10.67 24.41
CA LYS A 51 0.01 12.11 24.67
C LYS A 51 0.87 12.78 23.61
N VAL A 52 1.73 12.01 22.94
CA VAL A 52 2.66 12.54 21.92
C VAL A 52 1.99 12.51 20.56
N THR A 53 1.72 13.68 19.99
CA THR A 53 1.11 13.87 18.68
C THR A 53 1.99 14.78 17.81
N LEU A 54 1.95 14.59 16.47
CA LEU A 54 2.77 15.41 15.56
C LEU A 54 2.37 16.89 15.55
N ASN A 55 1.08 17.20 15.64
CA ASN A 55 0.54 18.55 15.44
C ASN A 55 -0.30 19.05 16.62
N ASN A 56 -0.11 18.53 17.85
CA ASN A 56 -1.00 18.79 18.99
C ASN A 56 -2.49 18.52 18.69
N SER A 57 -2.77 17.75 17.66
CA SER A 57 -4.13 17.38 17.28
C SER A 57 -4.66 16.33 18.24
N LYS A 58 -5.47 16.80 19.19
CA LYS A 58 -6.13 15.95 20.19
C LYS A 58 -7.32 15.18 19.62
N ASN A 59 -7.75 15.51 18.41
CA ASN A 59 -8.97 14.98 17.79
C ASN A 59 -8.70 13.92 16.69
N ASP A 60 -7.44 13.60 16.43
CA ASP A 60 -7.09 12.57 15.46
C ASP A 60 -7.27 11.17 16.10
N PRO A 61 -8.22 10.34 15.60
CA PRO A 61 -8.47 9.00 16.14
C PRO A 61 -7.23 8.10 16.15
N PHE A 62 -6.31 8.27 15.18
CA PHE A 62 -5.05 7.54 15.18
C PHE A 62 -4.13 7.91 16.33
N ASN A 63 -4.34 9.07 16.96
CA ASN A 63 -3.51 9.57 18.04
C ASN A 63 -4.13 9.41 19.44
N THR A 64 -5.45 9.29 19.54
CA THR A 64 -6.16 9.34 20.82
C THR A 64 -6.85 8.04 21.20
N GLU A 65 -7.15 7.17 20.23
CA GLU A 65 -7.89 5.94 20.54
C GLU A 65 -6.98 4.85 21.14
N LYS A 66 -7.54 4.10 22.08
CA LYS A 66 -6.85 3.01 22.81
C LYS A 66 -6.56 1.78 21.93
N GLN A 67 -7.19 1.69 20.77
CA GLN A 67 -6.93 0.62 19.81
C GLN A 67 -6.89 1.15 18.39
N THR A 68 -6.08 0.54 17.56
CA THR A 68 -6.19 0.74 16.12
C THR A 68 -7.36 -0.06 15.58
N GLY A 69 -7.92 0.29 14.44
CA GLY A 69 -8.75 -0.63 13.68
C GLY A 69 -7.91 -1.80 13.14
N PRO A 70 -8.55 -2.85 12.61
CA PRO A 70 -7.85 -3.98 12.02
C PRO A 70 -7.07 -3.55 10.77
N VAL A 71 -5.90 -4.15 10.60
CA VAL A 71 -5.08 -4.06 9.38
C VAL A 71 -5.08 -5.43 8.73
N ILE A 72 -5.50 -5.51 7.48
CA ILE A 72 -5.53 -6.74 6.70
C ILE A 72 -4.60 -6.56 5.50
N SER A 73 -3.80 -7.56 5.20
CA SER A 73 -3.05 -7.64 3.95
C SER A 73 -3.18 -9.01 3.33
N LEU A 74 -3.29 -9.01 2.00
CA LEU A 74 -3.34 -10.20 1.17
C LEU A 74 -2.38 -10.00 0.00
N ALA A 75 -1.47 -10.94 -0.19
CA ALA A 75 -0.61 -11.02 -1.35
C ALA A 75 -0.75 -12.41 -1.98
N SER A 76 -0.99 -12.47 -3.28
CA SER A 76 -1.16 -13.73 -3.98
C SER A 76 -0.44 -13.74 -5.32
N GLN A 77 0.32 -14.79 -5.56
CA GLN A 77 0.89 -15.15 -6.85
C GLN A 77 -0.05 -16.15 -7.53
N LEU A 78 -1.04 -15.66 -8.27
CA LEU A 78 -2.08 -16.50 -8.90
C LEU A 78 -1.52 -17.42 -10.00
N SER A 79 -0.49 -16.94 -10.70
CA SER A 79 0.26 -17.71 -11.70
C SER A 79 1.70 -17.19 -11.77
N GLU A 80 2.54 -17.80 -12.59
CA GLU A 80 3.92 -17.30 -12.83
C GLU A 80 3.94 -15.84 -13.32
N ASN A 81 2.90 -15.44 -14.01
CA ASN A 81 2.80 -14.16 -14.68
C ASN A 81 1.91 -13.14 -13.94
N PHE A 82 1.08 -13.58 -12.98
CA PHE A 82 0.01 -12.75 -12.44
C PHE A 82 0.01 -12.72 -10.92
N SER A 83 0.13 -11.53 -10.34
CA SER A 83 0.08 -11.31 -8.90
C SER A 83 -0.89 -10.21 -8.50
N VAL A 84 -1.43 -10.34 -7.30
CA VAL A 84 -2.40 -9.42 -6.71
C VAL A 84 -1.98 -9.10 -5.29
N ASN A 85 -2.04 -7.82 -4.92
CA ASN A 85 -1.85 -7.34 -3.56
C ASN A 85 -3.06 -6.52 -3.13
N LEU A 86 -3.52 -6.76 -1.91
CA LEU A 86 -4.57 -6.00 -1.25
C LEU A 86 -4.11 -5.65 0.15
N ASN A 87 -4.21 -4.38 0.52
CA ASN A 87 -4.04 -3.92 1.89
C ASN A 87 -5.26 -3.11 2.28
N SER A 88 -5.72 -3.29 3.50
CA SER A 88 -6.82 -2.51 4.04
C SER A 88 -6.57 -2.22 5.50
N MET A 89 -6.80 -0.98 5.89
CA MET A 89 -6.68 -0.50 7.26
C MET A 89 -7.98 0.23 7.62
N TRP A 90 -8.54 -0.10 8.76
CA TRP A 90 -9.71 0.57 9.30
C TRP A 90 -9.35 1.41 10.53
N MET A 91 -10.22 2.35 10.87
CA MET A 91 -10.23 3.01 12.15
C MET A 91 -10.93 2.13 13.19
N SER A 92 -10.79 2.43 14.46
CA SER A 92 -11.43 1.69 15.54
C SER A 92 -12.96 1.77 15.49
N ASN A 93 -13.52 2.86 14.97
CA ASN A 93 -14.96 3.05 14.75
C ASN A 93 -15.50 2.26 13.53
N GLY A 94 -14.65 1.56 12.79
CA GLY A 94 -15.02 0.79 11.61
C GLY A 94 -14.96 1.55 10.29
N ASP A 95 -14.65 2.84 10.30
CA ASP A 95 -14.47 3.62 9.06
C ASP A 95 -13.22 3.19 8.31
N ASN A 96 -13.24 3.35 6.99
CA ASN A 96 -12.10 3.08 6.15
C ASN A 96 -11.01 4.13 6.35
N ALA A 97 -9.83 3.69 6.76
CA ALA A 97 -8.66 4.55 6.84
C ALA A 97 -7.83 4.54 5.55
N GLN A 98 -7.61 3.34 5.00
CA GLN A 98 -6.85 3.16 3.77
C GLN A 98 -7.21 1.82 3.11
N ARG A 99 -7.27 1.82 1.79
CA ARG A 99 -7.38 0.61 0.96
C ARG A 99 -6.47 0.74 -0.24
N ASP A 100 -5.67 -0.30 -0.46
CA ASP A 100 -4.78 -0.39 -1.61
C ASP A 100 -5.05 -1.72 -2.30
N PHE A 101 -5.28 -1.68 -3.58
CA PHE A 101 -5.42 -2.86 -4.42
C PHE A 101 -4.50 -2.72 -5.62
N GLN A 102 -3.68 -3.72 -5.90
CA GLN A 102 -2.75 -3.71 -7.02
C GLN A 102 -2.74 -5.06 -7.74
N VAL A 103 -2.71 -4.99 -9.04
CA VAL A 103 -2.60 -6.14 -9.93
C VAL A 103 -1.37 -5.95 -10.81
N TYR A 104 -0.56 -6.99 -10.91
CA TYR A 104 0.64 -7.01 -11.73
C TYR A 104 0.56 -8.18 -12.70
N TYR A 105 0.93 -7.91 -13.93
CA TYR A 105 1.15 -8.94 -14.94
C TYR A 105 2.55 -8.79 -15.53
N THR A 106 3.30 -9.89 -15.54
CA THR A 106 4.63 -9.99 -16.13
C THR A 106 4.61 -11.04 -17.21
N GLY A 107 4.71 -10.64 -18.47
CA GLY A 107 4.71 -11.57 -19.59
C GLY A 107 6.11 -12.09 -19.92
N ASN A 108 6.16 -13.23 -20.63
CA ASN A 108 7.39 -13.95 -20.94
C ASN A 108 8.38 -13.18 -21.86
N LYS A 109 7.92 -12.13 -22.53
CA LYS A 109 8.74 -11.28 -23.40
C LYS A 109 9.22 -10.00 -22.71
N GLY A 110 9.11 -9.92 -21.37
CA GLY A 110 9.48 -8.74 -20.60
C GLY A 110 8.45 -7.61 -20.65
N ASN A 111 7.23 -7.89 -21.09
CA ASN A 111 6.11 -6.96 -20.95
C ASN A 111 5.60 -6.96 -19.50
N LEU A 112 5.34 -5.76 -18.98
CA LEU A 112 4.85 -5.53 -17.62
C LEU A 112 3.59 -4.66 -17.71
N TYR A 113 2.58 -5.04 -16.94
CA TYR A 113 1.38 -4.22 -16.75
C TYR A 113 1.06 -4.15 -15.27
N ASN A 114 0.71 -2.97 -14.80
CA ASN A 114 0.27 -2.74 -13.44
C ASN A 114 -1.01 -1.93 -13.45
N LEU A 115 -1.96 -2.33 -12.63
CA LEU A 115 -3.17 -1.57 -12.31
C LEU A 115 -3.26 -1.45 -10.79
N GLY A 116 -3.42 -0.21 -10.31
CA GLY A 116 -3.54 0.09 -8.89
C GLY A 116 -4.77 0.92 -8.59
N TYR A 117 -5.40 0.64 -7.46
CA TYR A 117 -6.42 1.46 -6.85
C TYR A 117 -5.99 1.80 -5.43
N PHE A 118 -6.05 3.07 -5.10
CA PHE A 118 -5.64 3.61 -3.81
C PHE A 118 -6.74 4.50 -3.27
N ASN A 119 -7.24 4.16 -2.09
CA ASN A 119 -8.23 4.95 -1.40
C ASN A 119 -7.75 5.25 0.01
N ARG A 120 -7.81 6.51 0.39
CA ARG A 120 -7.58 6.96 1.76
C ARG A 120 -8.84 7.66 2.24
N GLY A 121 -9.45 7.13 3.29
CA GLY A 121 -10.64 7.69 3.92
C GLY A 121 -10.38 9.07 4.51
N GLN A 122 -11.44 9.82 4.66
CA GLN A 122 -11.37 11.14 5.30
C GLN A 122 -11.07 10.98 6.79
N LEU A 123 -9.98 11.59 7.23
CA LEU A 123 -9.61 11.67 8.63
C LEU A 123 -10.15 12.97 9.24
N PRO A 124 -10.60 12.99 10.50
CA PRO A 124 -11.17 14.18 11.13
C PRO A 124 -10.29 15.42 11.06
N ASP A 125 -8.96 15.25 11.06
CA ASP A 125 -7.97 16.32 11.03
C ASP A 125 -7.34 16.56 9.65
N ARG A 126 -7.67 15.73 8.66
CA ARG A 126 -7.18 15.86 7.29
C ARG A 126 -8.39 15.87 6.36
N GLN A 127 -8.63 17.01 5.75
CA GLN A 127 -9.70 17.17 4.75
C GLN A 127 -9.37 16.46 3.42
N GLU A 128 -8.19 15.84 3.31
CA GLU A 128 -7.75 15.18 2.10
C GLU A 128 -8.32 13.77 2.04
N HIS A 129 -9.43 13.63 1.37
CA HIS A 129 -9.87 12.38 0.79
C HIS A 129 -9.00 12.09 -0.45
N TYR A 130 -8.65 10.83 -0.64
CA TYR A 130 -7.80 10.44 -1.74
C TYR A 130 -8.36 9.17 -2.37
N ASP A 131 -8.84 9.30 -3.59
CA ASP A 131 -9.38 8.20 -4.37
C ASP A 131 -8.74 8.21 -5.76
N GLN A 132 -7.91 7.21 -6.05
CA GLN A 132 -7.01 7.25 -7.18
C GLN A 132 -6.86 5.88 -7.85
N VAL A 133 -6.85 5.91 -9.17
CA VAL A 133 -6.47 4.78 -10.01
C VAL A 133 -5.15 5.08 -10.70
N THR A 134 -4.26 4.10 -10.75
CA THR A 134 -3.02 4.15 -11.51
C THR A 134 -2.99 3.01 -12.52
N ALA A 135 -2.47 3.28 -13.70
CA ALA A 135 -2.16 2.25 -14.67
C ALA A 135 -0.78 2.51 -15.26
N SER A 136 0.01 1.47 -15.40
CA SER A 136 1.32 1.56 -16.04
C SER A 136 1.64 0.32 -16.86
N PHE A 137 2.45 0.51 -17.88
CA PHE A 137 2.89 -0.59 -18.72
C PHE A 137 4.31 -0.40 -19.24
N ILE A 138 4.97 -1.51 -19.51
CA ILE A 138 6.17 -1.63 -20.32
C ILE A 138 5.90 -2.68 -21.39
N GLN A 139 6.03 -2.30 -22.64
CA GLN A 139 5.80 -3.17 -23.79
C GLN A 139 7.03 -3.19 -24.68
N PRO A 140 7.75 -4.31 -24.79
CA PRO A 140 8.78 -4.50 -25.80
C PRO A 140 8.17 -4.42 -27.20
N ILE A 141 8.74 -3.59 -28.08
CA ILE A 141 8.35 -3.43 -29.48
C ILE A 141 9.29 -4.26 -30.38
N ARG A 142 10.58 -4.20 -30.09
CA ARG A 142 11.68 -4.92 -30.72
C ARG A 142 12.74 -5.26 -29.68
N ASP A 143 13.76 -6.01 -30.06
CA ASP A 143 14.79 -6.53 -29.16
C ASP A 143 15.39 -5.46 -28.23
N ASN A 144 15.58 -4.24 -28.75
CA ASN A 144 16.22 -3.15 -28.03
C ASN A 144 15.27 -1.98 -27.70
N TRP A 145 14.00 -2.03 -28.13
CA TRP A 145 13.05 -0.93 -27.96
C TRP A 145 11.90 -1.32 -27.04
N ARG A 146 11.63 -0.47 -26.06
CA ARG A 146 10.49 -0.63 -25.14
C ARG A 146 9.65 0.64 -25.12
N LEU A 147 8.34 0.48 -25.29
CA LEU A 147 7.36 1.53 -25.03
C LEU A 147 6.95 1.43 -23.57
N MET A 148 6.87 2.57 -22.88
CA MET A 148 6.40 2.64 -21.50
C MET A 148 5.38 3.74 -21.35
N GLY A 149 4.41 3.50 -20.46
CA GLY A 149 3.40 4.49 -20.13
C GLY A 149 2.97 4.38 -18.68
N HIS A 150 2.55 5.51 -18.14
CA HIS A 150 1.98 5.63 -16.81
C HIS A 150 0.89 6.68 -16.82
N VAL A 151 -0.19 6.42 -16.11
CA VAL A 151 -1.26 7.38 -15.82
C VAL A 151 -1.69 7.26 -14.38
N GLN A 152 -1.91 8.39 -13.74
CA GLN A 152 -2.49 8.52 -12.42
C GLN A 152 -3.72 9.41 -12.52
N TYR A 153 -4.87 8.85 -12.19
CA TYR A 153 -6.16 9.51 -12.27
C TYR A 153 -6.79 9.66 -10.89
N ASP A 154 -7.10 10.90 -10.54
CA ASP A 154 -7.81 11.28 -9.32
C ASP A 154 -9.31 11.17 -9.59
N MET A 155 -9.98 10.24 -8.91
CA MET A 155 -11.40 9.98 -9.10
C MET A 155 -12.27 11.03 -8.39
N ASP A 156 -11.80 11.63 -7.30
CA ASP A 156 -12.52 12.65 -6.55
C ASP A 156 -12.67 13.93 -7.37
N ASN A 157 -11.59 14.35 -8.01
CA ASN A 157 -11.55 15.57 -8.80
C ASN A 157 -11.78 15.32 -10.31
N SER A 158 -11.92 14.06 -10.72
CA SER A 158 -12.07 13.64 -12.12
C SER A 158 -10.96 14.20 -13.02
N VAL A 159 -9.70 14.16 -12.58
CA VAL A 159 -8.56 14.74 -13.28
C VAL A 159 -7.37 13.77 -13.34
N ALA A 160 -6.70 13.74 -14.48
CA ALA A 160 -5.41 13.07 -14.57
C ALA A 160 -4.35 13.93 -13.85
N ARG A 161 -3.76 13.40 -12.78
CA ARG A 161 -2.71 14.06 -12.00
C ARG A 161 -1.35 13.94 -12.66
N GLU A 162 -1.11 12.78 -13.25
CA GLU A 162 0.15 12.47 -13.91
C GLU A 162 -0.10 11.58 -15.11
N TYR A 163 0.62 11.83 -16.18
CA TYR A 163 0.72 10.92 -17.31
C TYR A 163 2.13 10.99 -17.90
N LEU A 164 2.61 9.83 -18.28
CA LEU A 164 3.93 9.69 -18.92
C LEU A 164 3.80 8.71 -20.08
N LEU A 165 4.38 9.06 -21.20
CA LEU A 165 4.59 8.15 -22.32
C LEU A 165 6.05 8.29 -22.77
N GLY A 166 6.73 7.17 -22.91
CA GLY A 166 8.16 7.18 -23.25
C GLY A 166 8.57 5.97 -24.05
N VAL A 167 9.70 6.10 -24.70
CA VAL A 167 10.37 5.02 -25.43
C VAL A 167 11.77 4.87 -24.86
N ASN A 168 12.14 3.65 -24.51
CA ASN A 168 13.48 3.30 -24.06
C ASN A 168 14.20 2.47 -25.13
N TYR A 169 15.46 2.80 -25.38
CA TYR A 169 16.35 2.04 -26.24
C TYR A 169 17.55 1.54 -25.42
N GLU A 170 17.74 0.24 -25.39
CA GLU A 170 18.89 -0.40 -24.74
C GLU A 170 19.84 -0.92 -25.83
N SER A 171 21.01 -0.30 -25.99
CA SER A 171 22.06 -0.88 -26.83
C SER A 171 22.76 -1.99 -26.05
N CYS A 172 22.91 -3.18 -26.65
CA CYS A 172 23.85 -4.15 -26.13
C CYS A 172 25.27 -3.58 -26.32
N SER A 173 25.86 -3.04 -25.23
CA SER A 173 27.31 -2.85 -25.19
C SER A 173 27.91 -4.20 -24.80
N GLU A 174 28.62 -4.84 -25.73
CA GLU A 174 29.56 -5.91 -25.47
C GLU A 174 30.67 -5.46 -24.52
#